data_c22393f6a8c998ca7239e01188b3625d
#
_entry.id   c22393f6a8c998ca7239e01188b3625d
#
_cell.length_a   1.000
_cell.length_b   1.000
_cell.length_c   1.000
_cell.angle_alpha   90.00
_cell.angle_beta   90.00
_cell.angle_gamma   90.00
#
_symmetry.space_group_name_H-M   'P 1'
#
loop_
_entity.id
_entity.type
_entity.pdbx_description
1 polymer ?
#
loop_
_entity_poly.entity_id
_entity_poly.type
_entity_poly.pdbx_seq_one_letter_code
_entity_poly.pdbx_strand_id
1 'polypeptide(L)'
;LCTNDFSTARQPHETIFAGRYIELLKKIKANYGEDIPILCMASNVTPFSFDYIRNACMMSGLKNVSYMGLTKDAHNSEDDLGASWHPNYQGHIKVASCMIPYISTLTGWEMEEKAYK
;
A
#
# COMPACT_ATOMS: atom_id res chain seq x y z
N LEU A 1 4.57 4.79 -2.41
CA LEU A 1 4.48 4.69 -3.87
C LEU A 1 3.10 5.10 -4.34
N CYS A 2 3.02 5.55 -5.57
CA CYS A 2 1.83 5.94 -6.31
C CYS A 2 1.31 7.36 -6.06
N THR A 3 1.36 7.91 -4.86
CA THR A 3 0.81 9.25 -4.60
C THR A 3 1.38 10.29 -5.57
N ASN A 4 2.70 10.28 -5.77
CA ASN A 4 3.35 11.23 -6.69
C ASN A 4 3.06 10.93 -8.16
N ASP A 5 2.88 9.67 -8.53
CA ASP A 5 2.53 9.29 -9.91
C ASP A 5 1.16 9.82 -10.32
N PHE A 6 0.25 9.96 -9.36
CA PHE A 6 -1.12 10.41 -9.57
C PHE A 6 -1.38 11.87 -9.14
N SER A 7 -0.37 12.57 -8.62
CA SER A 7 -0.50 13.95 -8.17
C SER A 7 -0.33 14.99 -9.30
N THR A 8 0.05 14.57 -10.49
CA THR A 8 0.21 15.42 -11.67
C THR A 8 -1.08 15.53 -12.46
N ALA A 9 -1.18 16.53 -13.34
CA ALA A 9 -2.35 16.78 -14.20
C ALA A 9 -2.65 15.62 -15.17
N ARG A 10 -1.69 14.73 -15.41
CA ARG A 10 -1.87 13.54 -16.24
C ARG A 10 -1.64 12.30 -15.40
N GLN A 11 -2.69 11.48 -15.29
CA GLN A 11 -2.55 10.15 -14.73
C GLN A 11 -1.70 9.28 -15.67
N PRO A 12 -0.88 8.37 -15.13
CA PRO A 12 -0.13 7.44 -15.95
C PRO A 12 -1.07 6.53 -16.74
N HIS A 13 -0.68 6.15 -17.94
CA HIS A 13 -1.40 5.14 -18.70
C HIS A 13 -1.38 3.81 -17.94
N GLU A 14 -2.54 3.18 -17.80
CA GLU A 14 -2.72 1.99 -16.96
C GLU A 14 -1.72 0.86 -17.30
N THR A 15 -1.55 0.58 -18.60
CA THR A 15 -0.63 -0.47 -19.07
C THR A 15 0.82 -0.16 -18.72
N ILE A 16 1.24 1.10 -18.85
CA ILE A 16 2.61 1.53 -18.53
C ILE A 16 2.83 1.43 -17.02
N PHE A 17 1.90 1.91 -16.23
CA PHE A 17 1.96 1.81 -14.77
C PHE A 17 2.07 0.34 -14.34
N ALA A 18 1.17 -0.52 -14.82
CA ALA A 18 1.16 -1.93 -14.49
C ALA A 18 2.48 -2.61 -14.85
N GLY A 19 3.02 -2.34 -16.04
CA GLY A 19 4.31 -2.89 -16.47
C GLY A 19 5.45 -2.51 -15.52
N ARG A 20 5.57 -1.24 -15.16
CA ARG A 20 6.60 -0.74 -14.23
C ARG A 20 6.41 -1.27 -12.81
N TYR A 21 5.18 -1.35 -12.36
CA TYR A 21 4.88 -1.90 -11.05
C TYR A 21 5.23 -3.39 -10.95
N ILE A 22 4.90 -4.17 -11.99
CA ILE A 22 5.27 -5.59 -12.09
C ILE A 22 6.79 -5.77 -12.11
N GLU A 23 7.53 -4.93 -12.85
CA GLU A 23 8.99 -4.95 -12.84
C GLU A 23 9.55 -4.75 -11.41
N LEU A 24 8.98 -3.80 -10.66
CA LEU A 24 9.35 -3.57 -9.26
C LEU A 24 9.10 -4.81 -8.40
N LEU A 25 7.90 -5.41 -8.50
CA LEU A 25 7.56 -6.62 -7.75
C LEU A 25 8.52 -7.77 -8.06
N LYS A 26 8.82 -7.99 -9.35
CA LYS A 26 9.79 -9.00 -9.79
C LYS A 26 11.18 -8.74 -9.23
N LYS A 27 11.63 -7.49 -9.21
CA LYS A 27 12.91 -7.09 -8.64
C LYS A 27 12.98 -7.36 -7.14
N ILE A 28 11.91 -7.08 -6.40
CA ILE A 28 11.83 -7.42 -4.97
C ILE A 28 11.95 -8.94 -4.77
N LYS A 29 11.17 -9.73 -5.52
CA LYS A 29 11.25 -11.19 -5.46
C LYS A 29 12.64 -11.73 -5.79
N ALA A 30 13.30 -11.19 -6.81
CA ALA A 30 14.65 -11.60 -7.21
C ALA A 30 15.69 -11.34 -6.12
N ASN A 31 15.52 -10.27 -5.33
CA ASN A 31 16.48 -9.90 -4.28
C ASN A 31 16.21 -10.56 -2.92
N TYR A 32 14.95 -10.83 -2.61
CA TYR A 32 14.55 -11.31 -1.27
C TYR A 32 13.98 -12.73 -1.26
N GLY A 33 13.77 -13.34 -2.42
CA GLY A 33 13.25 -14.69 -2.58
C GLY A 33 11.82 -14.71 -3.13
N GLU A 34 11.50 -15.79 -3.84
CA GLU A 34 10.19 -15.94 -4.51
C GLU A 34 9.03 -16.03 -3.52
N ASP A 35 9.27 -16.55 -2.33
CA ASP A 35 8.24 -16.79 -1.32
C ASP A 35 8.01 -15.60 -0.38
N ILE A 36 8.81 -14.52 -0.48
CA ILE A 36 8.60 -13.36 0.38
C ILE A 36 7.22 -12.76 0.15
N PRO A 37 6.42 -12.52 1.21
CA PRO A 37 5.14 -11.84 1.05
C PRO A 37 5.36 -10.37 0.73
N ILE A 38 4.57 -9.85 -0.21
CA ILE A 38 4.54 -8.43 -0.56
C ILE A 38 3.10 -7.93 -0.37
N LEU A 39 2.95 -6.90 0.45
CA LEU A 39 1.69 -6.18 0.59
C LEU A 39 1.78 -4.85 -0.15
N CYS A 40 0.98 -4.71 -1.19
CA CYS A 40 0.86 -3.48 -1.98
C CYS A 40 -0.31 -2.66 -1.45
N MET A 41 -0.06 -1.42 -1.04
CA MET A 41 -1.07 -0.58 -0.43
C MET A 41 -1.36 0.67 -1.26
N ALA A 42 -2.64 0.91 -1.54
CA ALA A 42 -3.10 2.16 -2.09
C ALA A 42 -3.41 3.15 -0.97
N SER A 43 -2.92 4.38 -1.12
CA SER A 43 -3.20 5.47 -0.18
C SER A 43 -4.64 5.97 -0.32
N ASN A 44 -5.23 6.40 0.79
CA ASN A 44 -6.51 7.09 0.78
C ASN A 44 -6.48 8.49 0.14
N VAL A 45 -5.29 9.06 -0.04
CA VAL A 45 -5.10 10.35 -0.74
C VAL A 45 -5.31 10.21 -2.25
N THR A 46 -5.02 9.03 -2.78
CA THR A 46 -5.21 8.71 -4.20
C THR A 46 -6.01 7.41 -4.35
N PRO A 47 -7.31 7.42 -3.99
CA PRO A 47 -8.12 6.19 -3.93
C PRO A 47 -8.25 5.48 -5.28
N PHE A 48 -8.21 6.21 -6.39
CA PHE A 48 -8.22 5.64 -7.74
C PHE A 48 -6.95 4.84 -8.08
N SER A 49 -5.85 5.04 -7.36
CA SER A 49 -4.63 4.22 -7.52
C SER A 49 -4.83 2.76 -7.09
N PHE A 50 -5.87 2.48 -6.31
CA PHE A 50 -6.20 1.12 -5.88
C PHE A 50 -6.42 0.17 -7.07
N ASP A 51 -7.21 0.58 -8.05
CA ASP A 51 -7.48 -0.25 -9.22
C ASP A 51 -6.22 -0.54 -10.04
N TYR A 52 -5.36 0.46 -10.19
CA TYR A 52 -4.06 0.30 -10.86
C TYR A 52 -3.16 -0.71 -10.15
N ILE A 53 -3.06 -0.59 -8.82
CA ILE A 53 -2.24 -1.49 -7.99
C ILE A 53 -2.81 -2.91 -8.01
N ARG A 54 -4.11 -3.06 -7.79
CA ARG A 54 -4.80 -4.35 -7.85
C ARG A 54 -4.56 -5.04 -9.19
N ASN A 55 -4.77 -4.33 -10.29
CA ASN A 55 -4.60 -4.89 -11.63
C ASN A 55 -3.14 -5.30 -11.87
N ALA A 56 -2.17 -4.49 -11.47
CA ALA A 56 -0.75 -4.84 -11.57
C ALA A 56 -0.42 -6.10 -10.75
N CYS A 57 -0.91 -6.19 -9.51
CA CYS A 57 -0.71 -7.39 -8.67
C CYS A 57 -1.30 -8.65 -9.31
N MET A 58 -2.53 -8.56 -9.81
CA MET A 58 -3.20 -9.70 -10.49
C MET A 58 -2.49 -10.11 -11.77
N MET A 59 -2.09 -9.14 -12.59
CA MET A 59 -1.38 -9.40 -13.86
C MET A 59 0.04 -9.92 -13.65
N SER A 60 0.65 -9.68 -12.49
CA SER A 60 2.02 -10.13 -12.21
C SER A 60 2.16 -11.66 -12.20
N GLY A 61 1.10 -12.37 -11.81
CA GLY A 61 1.13 -13.82 -11.62
C GLY A 61 2.09 -14.28 -10.51
N LEU A 62 2.63 -13.35 -9.70
CA LEU A 62 3.58 -13.66 -8.65
C LEU A 62 2.87 -14.22 -7.41
N LYS A 63 3.50 -15.20 -6.76
CA LYS A 63 3.01 -15.78 -5.50
C LYS A 63 3.18 -14.78 -4.35
N ASN A 64 2.32 -14.89 -3.35
CA ASN A 64 2.41 -14.11 -2.11
C ASN A 64 2.49 -12.60 -2.34
N VAL A 65 1.78 -12.10 -3.35
CA VAL A 65 1.57 -10.68 -3.61
C VAL A 65 0.12 -10.37 -3.32
N SER A 66 -0.11 -9.48 -2.37
CA SER A 66 -1.44 -9.06 -1.92
C SER A 66 -1.59 -7.56 -2.06
N TYR A 67 -2.81 -7.08 -2.13
CA TYR A 67 -3.10 -5.66 -2.23
C TYR A 67 -4.19 -5.25 -1.25
N MET A 68 -4.11 -4.00 -0.78
CA MET A 68 -5.13 -3.37 0.04
C MET A 68 -5.23 -1.89 -0.29
N GLY A 69 -6.38 -1.29 0.01
CA GLY A 69 -6.59 0.15 -0.05
C GLY A 69 -6.93 0.69 1.33
N LEU A 70 -6.39 1.85 1.68
CA LEU A 70 -6.84 2.59 2.85
C LEU A 70 -8.16 3.27 2.54
N THR A 71 -9.10 3.18 3.47
CA THR A 71 -10.36 3.91 3.36
C THR A 71 -10.14 5.40 3.60
N LYS A 72 -11.09 6.22 3.15
CA LYS A 72 -11.06 7.67 3.30
C LYS A 72 -10.87 8.10 4.76
N ASP A 73 -11.38 7.32 5.69
CA ASP A 73 -11.42 7.64 7.11
C ASP A 73 -10.20 7.12 7.90
N ALA A 74 -9.25 6.48 7.21
CA ALA A 74 -8.08 5.90 7.89
C ALA A 74 -7.22 6.94 8.64
N HIS A 75 -7.12 8.17 8.13
CA HIS A 75 -6.38 9.27 8.77
C HIS A 75 -6.78 10.66 8.26
N ASN A 76 -8.06 10.95 8.09
CA ASN A 76 -8.55 12.19 7.46
C ASN A 76 -9.07 13.24 8.43
N SER A 77 -8.99 13.05 9.73
CA SER A 77 -9.30 14.12 10.68
C SER A 77 -8.15 15.13 10.71
N GLU A 78 -8.46 16.39 10.99
CA GLU A 78 -7.44 17.43 11.17
C GLU A 78 -6.41 17.04 12.26
N ASP A 79 -6.86 16.33 13.28
CA ASP A 79 -6.01 15.84 14.38
C ASP A 79 -4.99 14.76 13.95
N ASP A 80 -5.20 14.15 12.77
CA ASP A 80 -4.32 13.10 12.24
C ASP A 80 -3.28 13.63 11.27
N LEU A 81 -3.35 14.92 10.90
CA LEU A 81 -2.50 15.51 9.88
C LEU A 81 -1.42 16.42 10.49
N GLY A 82 -0.26 16.39 9.88
CA GLY A 82 0.87 17.26 10.15
C GLY A 82 1.16 18.20 8.97
N ALA A 83 2.42 18.52 8.77
CA ALA A 83 2.86 19.41 7.70
C ALA A 83 2.51 18.85 6.32
N SER A 84 2.05 19.72 5.42
CA SER A 84 1.74 19.40 4.02
C SER A 84 0.76 18.23 3.84
N TRP A 85 -0.21 18.12 4.74
CA TRP A 85 -1.26 17.07 4.72
C TRP A 85 -0.72 15.65 4.91
N HIS A 86 0.52 15.49 5.34
CA HIS A 86 1.07 14.19 5.70
C HIS A 86 0.50 13.74 7.05
N PRO A 87 0.34 12.44 7.28
CA PRO A 87 -0.08 11.93 8.58
C PRO A 87 0.91 12.38 9.66
N ASN A 88 0.39 12.83 10.79
CA ASN A 88 1.17 13.00 12.01
C ASN A 88 1.32 11.65 12.74
N TYR A 89 1.84 11.65 13.94
CA TYR A 89 2.05 10.43 14.73
C TYR A 89 0.74 9.62 14.91
N GLN A 90 -0.37 10.29 15.22
CA GLN A 90 -1.68 9.63 15.39
C GLN A 90 -2.19 9.08 14.05
N GLY A 91 -2.03 9.83 12.98
CA GLY A 91 -2.36 9.38 11.63
C GLY A 91 -1.58 8.13 11.23
N HIS A 92 -0.28 8.09 11.53
CA HIS A 92 0.55 6.89 11.28
C HIS A 92 0.11 5.68 12.11
N ILE A 93 -0.27 5.86 13.38
CA ILE A 93 -0.83 4.78 14.20
C ILE A 93 -2.09 4.20 13.56
N LYS A 94 -3.00 5.06 13.09
CA LYS A 94 -4.24 4.62 12.43
C LYS A 94 -3.95 3.83 11.15
N VAL A 95 -3.03 4.31 10.31
CA VAL A 95 -2.60 3.61 9.10
C VAL A 95 -1.99 2.26 9.45
N ALA A 96 -1.09 2.21 10.41
CA ALA A 96 -0.48 0.97 10.88
C ALA A 96 -1.53 -0.02 11.38
N SER A 97 -2.49 0.45 12.17
CA SER A 97 -3.59 -0.39 12.67
C SER A 97 -4.42 -1.02 11.55
N CYS A 98 -4.61 -0.31 10.43
CA CYS A 98 -5.28 -0.87 9.26
C CYS A 98 -4.43 -1.96 8.57
N MET A 99 -3.10 -1.83 8.57
CA MET A 99 -2.20 -2.74 7.86
C MET A 99 -1.89 -4.02 8.63
N ILE A 100 -1.84 -3.95 9.95
CA ILE A 100 -1.37 -5.04 10.81
C ILE A 100 -2.14 -6.35 10.61
N PRO A 101 -3.47 -6.38 10.55
CA PRO A 101 -4.21 -7.62 10.30
C PRO A 101 -3.80 -8.30 8.99
N TYR A 102 -3.55 -7.49 7.95
CA TYR A 102 -3.07 -8.01 6.66
C TYR A 102 -1.67 -8.60 6.78
N ILE A 103 -0.76 -7.88 7.44
CA ILE A 103 0.62 -8.34 7.65
C ILE A 103 0.62 -9.63 8.47
N SER A 104 -0.14 -9.68 9.56
CA SER A 104 -0.27 -10.88 10.39
C SER A 104 -0.77 -12.08 9.58
N THR A 105 -1.80 -11.88 8.76
CA THR A 105 -2.35 -12.93 7.90
C THR A 105 -1.32 -13.42 6.87
N LEU A 106 -0.55 -12.52 6.27
CA LEU A 106 0.43 -12.86 5.23
C LEU A 106 1.68 -13.55 5.78
N THR A 107 2.09 -13.20 6.98
CA THR A 107 3.35 -13.65 7.57
C THR A 107 3.17 -14.75 8.61
N GLY A 108 1.98 -14.88 9.20
CA GLY A 108 1.73 -15.71 10.36
C GLY A 108 2.28 -15.13 11.67
N TRP A 109 2.72 -13.87 11.66
CA TRP A 109 3.19 -13.20 12.88
C TRP A 109 2.02 -12.84 13.78
N GLU A 110 2.18 -13.07 15.07
CA GLU A 110 1.16 -12.71 16.06
C GLU A 110 1.06 -11.18 16.19
N MET A 111 -0.17 -10.71 16.34
CA MET A 111 -0.42 -9.29 16.62
C MET A 111 -0.26 -9.03 18.13
N GLU A 112 0.55 -8.04 18.48
CA GLU A 112 0.65 -7.55 19.85
C GLU A 112 -0.37 -6.43 20.10
N GLU A 113 -1.47 -6.73 20.78
CA GLU A 113 -2.51 -5.73 21.06
C GLU A 113 -2.00 -4.50 21.82
N LYS A 114 -0.95 -4.67 22.63
CA LYS A 114 -0.38 -3.58 23.43
C LYS A 114 0.32 -2.51 22.61
N ALA A 115 0.74 -2.82 21.40
CA ALA A 115 1.45 -1.89 20.53
C ALA A 115 0.55 -0.79 19.93
N TYR A 116 -0.77 -0.93 20.03
CA TYR A 116 -1.74 -0.06 19.34
C TYR A 116 -2.65 0.73 20.28
N LYS A 117 -2.43 0.64 21.54
CA LYS A 117 -3.20 1.39 22.54
C LYS A 117 -2.56 2.72 22.89
#